data_f6655b0badb55dbaa3d4f3efc7bf35ea
#
_entry.id   f6655b0badb55dbaa3d4f3efc7bf35ea
#
_cell.length_a   1.000
_cell.length_b   1.000
_cell.length_c   1.000
_cell.angle_alpha   90.00
_cell.angle_beta   90.00
_cell.angle_gamma   90.00
#
_symmetry.space_group_name_H-M   'P 1'
#
loop_
_entity.id
_entity.type
_entity.pdbx_description
1 polymer ?
#
loop_
_entity_poly.entity_id
_entity_poly.type
_entity_poly.pdbx_seq_one_letter_code
_entity_poly.pdbx_strand_id
1 'polypeptide(L)'
;MLKGLDPVLSADLLWVLAAMGHGDDLALVDANHPAETIARATASGRLVRLPGLTMGRAARAILSVLPIDDFEPAPVRRMEVVGDAQAVPEVQAQVQREVDAALGRVSPMAGMERFAFYAAAKAAFAVVQVGDPRPYGCFLLRKGVIAGEP
;
A
#
# COMPACT_ATOMS: atom_id res chain seq x y z
N MET A 1 5.28 -14.35 17.39
CA MET A 1 4.88 -12.92 17.47
C MET A 1 6.02 -12.11 18.09
N LEU A 2 6.17 -10.85 17.67
CA LEU A 2 7.16 -9.94 18.20
C LEU A 2 6.50 -8.90 19.13
N LYS A 3 7.22 -8.49 20.17
CA LYS A 3 6.73 -7.44 21.07
C LYS A 3 6.67 -6.10 20.35
N GLY A 4 5.62 -5.31 20.60
CA GLY A 4 5.48 -3.95 20.08
C GLY A 4 5.07 -3.85 18.62
N LEU A 5 4.83 -4.97 17.94
CA LEU A 5 4.36 -5.00 16.56
C LEU A 5 2.88 -5.40 16.46
N ASP A 6 2.20 -4.83 15.49
CA ASP A 6 0.83 -5.23 15.17
C ASP A 6 0.79 -6.71 14.75
N PRO A 7 -0.09 -7.55 15.32
CA PRO A 7 -0.15 -8.98 15.01
C PRO A 7 -0.52 -9.30 13.54
N VAL A 8 -1.03 -8.35 12.77
CA VAL A 8 -1.23 -8.48 11.32
C VAL A 8 0.10 -8.59 10.57
N LEU A 9 1.18 -8.05 11.14
CA LEU A 9 2.51 -8.06 10.53
C LEU A 9 3.14 -9.45 10.61
N SER A 10 2.79 -10.33 9.66
CA SER A 10 3.38 -11.66 9.53
C SER A 10 4.88 -11.60 9.19
N ALA A 11 5.58 -12.70 9.36
CA ALA A 11 7.01 -12.78 9.02
C ALA A 11 7.27 -12.41 7.56
N ASP A 12 6.43 -12.89 6.62
CA ASP A 12 6.55 -12.56 5.19
C ASP A 12 6.30 -11.09 4.92
N LEU A 13 5.29 -10.49 5.57
CA LEU A 13 5.01 -9.07 5.43
C LEU A 13 6.14 -8.22 6.00
N LEU A 14 6.64 -8.54 7.19
CA LEU A 14 7.78 -7.86 7.78
C LEU A 14 9.02 -7.96 6.91
N TRP A 15 9.29 -9.14 6.32
CA TRP A 15 10.41 -9.29 5.40
C TRP A 15 10.28 -8.34 4.20
N VAL A 16 9.11 -8.28 3.58
CA VAL A 16 8.85 -7.37 2.45
C VAL A 16 9.12 -5.93 2.84
N LEU A 17 8.50 -5.47 3.93
CA LEU A 17 8.62 -4.07 4.36
C LEU A 17 10.06 -3.70 4.77
N ALA A 18 10.78 -4.63 5.39
CA ALA A 18 12.19 -4.43 5.77
C ALA A 18 13.13 -4.45 4.57
N ALA A 19 12.88 -5.31 3.58
CA ALA A 19 13.71 -5.45 2.39
C ALA A 19 13.55 -4.30 1.38
N MET A 20 12.41 -3.60 1.40
CA MET A 20 12.21 -2.39 0.59
C MET A 20 13.22 -1.31 0.95
N GLY A 21 13.72 -0.60 -0.07
CA GLY A 21 14.54 0.60 0.08
C GLY A 21 13.75 1.89 -0.11
N HIS A 22 14.41 3.04 0.11
CA HIS A 22 13.84 4.35 -0.18
C HIS A 22 13.41 4.45 -1.65
N GLY A 23 12.19 4.91 -1.88
CA GLY A 23 11.64 5.08 -3.22
C GLY A 23 10.98 3.82 -3.80
N ASP A 24 11.12 2.64 -3.16
CA ASP A 24 10.36 1.47 -3.55
C ASP A 24 8.88 1.64 -3.24
N ASP A 25 8.03 1.13 -4.13
CA ASP A 25 6.59 1.11 -3.95
C ASP A 25 6.11 -0.26 -3.44
N LEU A 26 5.18 -0.26 -2.50
CA LEU A 26 4.39 -1.43 -2.13
C LEU A 26 3.02 -1.32 -2.81
N ALA A 27 2.62 -2.34 -3.56
CA ALA A 27 1.25 -2.41 -4.08
C ALA A 27 0.34 -3.07 -3.04
N LEU A 28 -0.56 -2.30 -2.45
CA LEU A 28 -1.59 -2.75 -1.51
C LEU A 28 -2.92 -2.81 -2.23
N VAL A 29 -3.49 -4.00 -2.39
CA VAL A 29 -4.59 -4.22 -3.35
C VAL A 29 -5.71 -5.06 -2.77
N ASP A 30 -6.93 -4.86 -3.31
CA ASP A 30 -8.13 -5.59 -2.92
C ASP A 30 -8.16 -7.05 -3.45
N ALA A 31 -9.21 -7.78 -3.06
CA ALA A 31 -9.37 -9.20 -3.40
C ALA A 31 -9.61 -9.45 -4.90
N ASN A 32 -10.01 -8.43 -5.66
CA ASN A 32 -10.32 -8.55 -7.10
C ASN A 32 -9.12 -8.24 -7.99
N HIS A 33 -8.06 -7.65 -7.42
CA HIS A 33 -6.86 -7.31 -8.17
C HIS A 33 -6.16 -8.57 -8.70
N PRO A 34 -5.59 -8.56 -9.92
CA PRO A 34 -4.84 -9.69 -10.47
C PRO A 34 -3.47 -9.84 -9.78
N ALA A 35 -3.49 -10.05 -8.46
CA ALA A 35 -2.32 -9.93 -7.59
C ALA A 35 -1.22 -10.94 -7.93
N GLU A 36 -1.58 -12.19 -8.26
CA GLU A 36 -0.61 -13.21 -8.64
C GLU A 36 0.16 -12.85 -9.92
N THR A 37 -0.57 -12.38 -10.93
CA THR A 37 0.02 -11.96 -12.21
C THR A 37 0.93 -10.75 -12.02
N ILE A 38 0.47 -9.77 -11.27
CA ILE A 38 1.23 -8.53 -11.00
C ILE A 38 2.46 -8.83 -10.16
N ALA A 39 2.33 -9.63 -9.10
CA ALA A 39 3.43 -9.96 -8.19
C ALA A 39 4.61 -10.59 -8.90
N ARG A 40 4.36 -11.48 -9.88
CA ARG A 40 5.42 -12.12 -10.67
C ARG A 40 6.31 -11.14 -11.43
N ALA A 41 5.79 -9.96 -11.76
CA ALA A 41 6.52 -8.92 -12.48
C ALA A 41 7.25 -7.95 -11.54
N THR A 42 6.96 -7.96 -10.24
CA THR A 42 7.57 -7.07 -9.26
C THR A 42 9.04 -7.41 -9.00
N ALA A 43 9.77 -6.46 -8.40
CA ALA A 43 11.19 -6.63 -8.11
C ALA A 43 11.50 -7.86 -7.25
N SER A 44 10.67 -8.14 -6.23
CA SER A 44 10.85 -9.29 -5.34
C SER A 44 10.14 -10.56 -5.81
N GLY A 45 9.16 -10.44 -6.70
CA GLY A 45 8.27 -11.52 -7.10
C GLY A 45 7.35 -12.01 -5.97
N ARG A 46 7.25 -11.25 -4.85
CA ARG A 46 6.51 -11.70 -3.67
C ARG A 46 5.09 -11.19 -3.63
N LEU A 47 4.21 -12.10 -3.21
CA LEU A 47 2.82 -11.82 -2.90
C LEU A 47 2.54 -12.23 -1.45
N VAL A 48 2.12 -11.27 -0.63
CA VAL A 48 1.65 -11.53 0.73
C VAL A 48 0.13 -11.40 0.74
N ARG A 49 -0.57 -12.38 1.29
CA ARG A 49 -2.04 -12.37 1.41
C ARG A 49 -2.46 -12.14 2.84
N LEU A 50 -3.44 -11.24 3.00
CA LEU A 50 -4.06 -10.90 4.28
C LEU A 50 -5.58 -11.17 4.20
N PRO A 51 -5.99 -12.45 4.19
CA PRO A 51 -7.40 -12.80 4.13
C PRO A 51 -8.13 -12.38 5.40
N GLY A 52 -9.40 -12.04 5.28
CA GLY A 52 -10.25 -11.71 6.42
C GLY A 52 -10.03 -10.31 7.01
N LEU A 53 -9.20 -9.49 6.41
CA LEU A 53 -8.98 -8.09 6.83
C LEU A 53 -9.71 -7.11 5.92
N THR A 54 -10.06 -5.95 6.49
CA THR A 54 -10.43 -4.78 5.70
C THR A 54 -9.18 -4.03 5.23
N MET A 55 -9.31 -3.28 4.15
CA MET A 55 -8.22 -2.49 3.60
C MET A 55 -7.67 -1.47 4.60
N GLY A 56 -8.56 -0.76 5.31
CA GLY A 56 -8.13 0.19 6.36
C GLY A 56 -7.37 -0.49 7.50
N ARG A 57 -7.77 -1.69 7.91
CA ARG A 57 -7.07 -2.45 8.95
C ARG A 57 -5.67 -2.89 8.51
N ALA A 58 -5.55 -3.35 7.27
CA ALA A 58 -4.26 -3.72 6.70
C ALA A 58 -3.33 -2.50 6.53
N ALA A 59 -3.86 -1.39 6.01
CA ALA A 59 -3.13 -0.14 5.86
C ALA A 59 -2.57 0.36 7.20
N ARG A 60 -3.40 0.37 8.26
CA ARG A 60 -2.96 0.75 9.61
C ARG A 60 -1.78 -0.09 10.09
N ALA A 61 -1.85 -1.40 9.95
CA ALA A 61 -0.77 -2.29 10.38
C ALA A 61 0.52 -2.03 9.60
N ILE A 62 0.45 -1.91 8.28
CA ILE A 62 1.60 -1.62 7.42
C ILE A 62 2.21 -0.27 7.77
N LEU A 63 1.40 0.78 7.88
CA LEU A 63 1.86 2.14 8.17
C LEU A 63 2.40 2.32 9.59
N SER A 64 2.14 1.38 10.50
CA SER A 64 2.75 1.41 11.84
C SER A 64 4.26 1.17 11.81
N VAL A 65 4.79 0.61 10.72
CA VAL A 65 6.22 0.29 10.57
C VAL A 65 6.86 0.80 9.27
N LEU A 66 6.04 1.07 8.24
CA LEU A 66 6.53 1.57 6.95
C LEU A 66 6.55 3.10 6.96
N PRO A 67 7.72 3.75 6.93
CA PRO A 67 7.79 5.18 6.73
C PRO A 67 7.32 5.54 5.33
N ILE A 68 6.46 6.54 5.22
CA ILE A 68 6.02 7.09 3.93
C ILE A 68 7.01 8.16 3.46
N ASP A 69 7.31 8.17 2.17
CA ASP A 69 8.22 9.12 1.56
C ASP A 69 7.60 10.52 1.56
N ASP A 70 8.13 11.43 2.35
CA ASP A 70 7.68 12.83 2.43
C ASP A 70 8.49 13.79 1.55
N PHE A 71 9.45 13.28 0.78
CA PHE A 71 10.11 14.05 -0.29
C PHE A 71 9.21 14.18 -1.54
N GLU A 72 8.27 13.27 -1.70
CA GLU A 72 7.31 13.27 -2.80
C GLU A 72 6.03 14.02 -2.41
N PRO A 73 5.43 14.82 -3.30
CA PRO A 73 4.18 15.53 -3.00
C PRO A 73 2.98 14.60 -2.82
N ALA A 74 2.98 13.43 -3.44
CA ALA A 74 1.94 12.41 -3.32
C ALA A 74 2.58 11.00 -3.24
N PRO A 75 3.15 10.64 -2.08
CA PRO A 75 3.84 9.36 -1.92
C PRO A 75 2.89 8.16 -1.87
N VAL A 76 1.61 8.39 -1.63
CA VAL A 76 0.56 7.38 -1.72
C VAL A 76 -0.35 7.71 -2.88
N ARG A 77 -0.57 6.73 -3.75
CA ARG A 77 -1.41 6.86 -4.95
C ARG A 77 -2.54 5.84 -4.89
N ARG A 78 -3.68 6.20 -5.42
CA ARG A 78 -4.89 5.36 -5.48
C ARG A 78 -5.29 5.10 -6.93
N MET A 79 -5.91 3.95 -7.20
CA MET A 79 -6.53 3.71 -8.50
C MET A 79 -7.78 4.58 -8.64
N GLU A 80 -7.89 5.30 -9.75
CA GLU A 80 -9.09 6.06 -10.09
C GLU A 80 -10.25 5.15 -10.44
N VAL A 81 -11.46 5.57 -10.09
CA VAL A 81 -12.68 4.91 -10.55
C VAL A 81 -12.82 5.12 -12.06
N VAL A 82 -13.04 4.03 -12.80
CA VAL A 82 -13.25 4.10 -14.24
C VAL A 82 -14.48 4.96 -14.56
N GLY A 83 -14.30 5.97 -15.39
CA GLY A 83 -15.35 6.91 -15.78
C GLY A 83 -15.59 8.05 -14.80
N ASP A 84 -14.99 8.04 -13.61
CA ASP A 84 -15.09 9.12 -12.63
C ASP A 84 -13.79 9.21 -11.79
N ALA A 85 -12.77 9.84 -12.34
CA ALA A 85 -11.46 10.00 -11.70
C ALA A 85 -11.50 10.76 -10.35
N GLN A 86 -12.52 11.57 -10.12
CA GLN A 86 -12.67 12.35 -8.89
C GLN A 86 -13.41 11.60 -7.79
N ALA A 87 -14.09 10.49 -8.12
CA ALA A 87 -14.78 9.68 -7.13
C ALA A 87 -13.78 9.08 -6.12
N VAL A 88 -14.15 9.13 -4.84
CA VAL A 88 -13.39 8.54 -3.75
C VAL A 88 -14.29 7.54 -3.01
N PRO A 89 -14.27 6.27 -3.39
CA PRO A 89 -15.01 5.23 -2.69
C PRO A 89 -14.62 5.14 -1.21
N GLU A 90 -15.53 4.65 -0.35
CA GLU A 90 -15.28 4.57 1.09
C GLU A 90 -14.02 3.76 1.44
N VAL A 91 -13.70 2.71 0.68
CA VAL A 91 -12.46 1.94 0.87
C VAL A 91 -11.21 2.83 0.72
N GLN A 92 -11.23 3.77 -0.20
CA GLN A 92 -10.14 4.74 -0.38
C GLN A 92 -10.15 5.81 0.71
N ALA A 93 -11.32 6.29 1.11
CA ALA A 93 -11.43 7.24 2.22
C ALA A 93 -10.90 6.65 3.54
N GLN A 94 -11.12 5.37 3.78
CA GLN A 94 -10.56 4.67 4.95
C GLN A 94 -9.04 4.66 4.93
N VAL A 95 -8.42 4.32 3.79
CA VAL A 95 -6.95 4.33 3.66
C VAL A 95 -6.40 5.75 3.76
N GLN A 96 -7.09 6.75 3.20
CA GLN A 96 -6.69 8.16 3.35
C GLN A 96 -6.57 8.56 4.83
N ARG A 97 -7.53 8.16 5.66
CA ARG A 97 -7.47 8.44 7.12
C ARG A 97 -6.25 7.79 7.78
N GLU A 98 -5.89 6.56 7.40
CA GLU A 98 -4.71 5.89 7.94
C GLU A 98 -3.40 6.54 7.47
N VAL A 99 -3.34 6.99 6.21
CA VAL A 99 -2.19 7.73 5.67
C VAL A 99 -2.01 9.05 6.41
N ASP A 100 -3.08 9.81 6.58
CA ASP A 100 -3.04 11.10 7.29
C ASP A 100 -2.61 10.92 8.75
N ALA A 101 -3.11 9.89 9.42
CA ALA A 101 -2.73 9.56 10.78
C ALA A 101 -1.24 9.17 10.89
N ALA A 102 -0.73 8.36 9.95
CA ALA A 102 0.67 7.93 9.93
C ALA A 102 1.63 9.11 9.69
N LEU A 103 1.24 10.06 8.85
CA LEU A 103 2.05 11.25 8.54
C LEU A 103 1.86 12.38 9.57
N GLY A 104 0.82 12.32 10.41
CA GLY A 104 0.47 13.39 11.35
C GLY A 104 -0.01 14.68 10.66
N ARG A 105 -0.46 14.58 9.41
CA ARG A 105 -0.96 15.69 8.59
C ARG A 105 -1.86 15.18 7.47
N VAL A 106 -2.69 16.05 6.91
CA VAL A 106 -3.46 15.76 5.70
C VAL A 106 -2.50 15.62 4.51
N SER A 107 -2.55 14.46 3.84
CA SER A 107 -1.73 14.15 2.67
C SER A 107 -2.59 13.45 1.62
N PRO A 108 -3.28 14.23 0.75
CA PRO A 108 -4.19 13.67 -0.24
C PRO A 108 -3.47 12.69 -1.18
N MET A 109 -4.06 11.51 -1.37
CA MET A 109 -3.58 10.54 -2.34
C MET A 109 -3.82 11.05 -3.76
N ALA A 110 -2.83 10.91 -4.64
CA ALA A 110 -3.01 11.19 -6.06
C ALA A 110 -3.74 10.03 -6.74
N GLY A 111 -4.69 10.36 -7.62
CA GLY A 111 -5.34 9.40 -8.50
C GLY A 111 -4.41 8.91 -9.60
N MET A 112 -4.55 7.64 -9.98
CA MET A 112 -3.84 7.03 -11.09
C MET A 112 -4.83 6.23 -11.93
N GLU A 113 -4.87 6.45 -13.23
CA GLU A 113 -5.71 5.70 -14.15
C GLU A 113 -5.43 4.20 -14.04
N ARG A 114 -6.44 3.35 -14.23
CA ARG A 114 -6.42 1.91 -13.97
C ARG A 114 -5.25 1.18 -14.65
N PHE A 115 -5.02 1.40 -15.94
CA PHE A 115 -3.93 0.71 -16.66
C PHE A 115 -2.55 1.25 -16.28
N ALA A 116 -2.44 2.56 -16.01
CA ALA A 116 -1.24 3.15 -15.45
C ALA A 116 -0.95 2.56 -14.05
N PHE A 117 -1.99 2.33 -13.26
CA PHE A 117 -1.83 1.66 -11.96
C PHE A 117 -1.28 0.24 -12.12
N TYR A 118 -1.83 -0.57 -13.03
CA TYR A 118 -1.31 -1.92 -13.28
C TYR A 118 0.15 -1.90 -13.71
N ALA A 119 0.54 -0.98 -14.58
CA ALA A 119 1.94 -0.83 -15.01
C ALA A 119 2.85 -0.45 -13.83
N ALA A 120 2.44 0.50 -13.01
CA ALA A 120 3.18 0.90 -11.80
C ALA A 120 3.25 -0.22 -10.75
N ALA A 121 2.18 -0.98 -10.56
CA ALA A 121 2.15 -2.11 -9.64
C ALA A 121 3.10 -3.24 -10.06
N LYS A 122 3.26 -3.49 -11.37
CA LYS A 122 4.27 -4.42 -11.90
C LYS A 122 5.71 -3.96 -11.62
N ALA A 123 5.93 -2.66 -11.53
CA ALA A 123 7.23 -2.08 -11.21
C ALA A 123 7.45 -1.92 -9.69
N ALA A 124 6.48 -2.25 -8.86
CA ALA A 124 6.59 -2.20 -7.41
C ALA A 124 7.57 -3.24 -6.86
N PHE A 125 7.93 -3.11 -5.59
CA PHE A 125 8.79 -4.09 -4.92
C PHE A 125 8.07 -5.42 -4.66
N ALA A 126 6.83 -5.36 -4.18
CA ALA A 126 6.00 -6.52 -3.86
C ALA A 126 4.51 -6.15 -3.90
N VAL A 127 3.65 -7.16 -3.84
CA VAL A 127 2.19 -7.00 -3.73
C VAL A 127 1.71 -7.55 -2.39
N VAL A 128 0.85 -6.80 -1.73
CA VAL A 128 0.06 -7.24 -0.57
C VAL A 128 -1.41 -7.23 -0.98
N GLN A 129 -2.03 -8.42 -1.02
CA GLN A 129 -3.45 -8.56 -1.33
C GLN A 129 -4.27 -8.74 -0.05
N VAL A 130 -5.21 -7.84 0.16
CA VAL A 130 -6.15 -7.88 1.28
C VAL A 130 -7.44 -8.58 0.85
N GLY A 131 -8.06 -9.33 1.76
CA GLY A 131 -9.33 -10.02 1.51
C GLY A 131 -10.56 -9.09 1.45
N ASP A 132 -10.37 -7.79 1.28
CA ASP A 132 -11.44 -6.80 1.15
C ASP A 132 -12.08 -6.89 -0.24
N PRO A 133 -13.38 -7.19 -0.37
CA PRO A 133 -14.03 -7.38 -1.67
C PRO A 133 -14.43 -6.07 -2.36
N ARG A 134 -14.28 -4.93 -1.68
CA ARG A 134 -14.70 -3.63 -2.24
C ARG A 134 -13.79 -3.22 -3.39
N PRO A 135 -14.34 -2.88 -4.58
CA PRO A 135 -13.55 -2.49 -5.73
C PRO A 135 -12.80 -1.17 -5.49
N TYR A 136 -11.73 -0.96 -6.25
CA TYR A 136 -10.85 0.20 -6.17
C TYR A 136 -10.09 0.36 -4.84
N GLY A 137 -10.01 -0.68 -4.04
CA GLY A 137 -9.11 -0.76 -2.90
C GLY A 137 -7.67 -1.06 -3.33
N CYS A 138 -7.12 -0.24 -4.21
CA CYS A 138 -5.79 -0.44 -4.82
C CYS A 138 -4.93 0.80 -4.65
N PHE A 139 -3.76 0.62 -4.02
CA PHE A 139 -2.86 1.71 -3.62
C PHE A 139 -1.41 1.36 -3.92
N LEU A 140 -0.60 2.39 -4.13
CA LEU A 140 0.87 2.32 -4.12
C LEU A 140 1.38 3.17 -2.97
N LEU A 141 2.15 2.55 -2.09
CA LEU A 141 2.75 3.19 -0.91
C LEU A 141 4.25 3.31 -1.14
N ARG A 142 4.77 4.53 -1.27
CA ARG A 142 6.21 4.75 -1.46
C ARG A 142 6.93 4.80 -0.12
N LYS A 143 7.93 3.93 0.04
CA LYS A 143 8.75 3.89 1.24
C LYS A 143 9.68 5.09 1.31
N GLY A 144 9.63 5.79 2.43
CA GLY A 144 10.52 6.88 2.78
C GLY A 144 11.73 6.44 3.58
N VAL A 145 12.31 7.40 4.28
CA VAL A 145 13.47 7.21 5.15
C VAL A 145 13.12 7.52 6.59
N ILE A 146 13.83 6.85 7.51
CA ILE A 146 13.85 7.24 8.92
C ILE A 146 15.24 7.83 9.15
N ALA A 147 15.29 9.11 9.51
CA ALA A 147 16.54 9.72 9.93
C ALA A 147 16.94 9.10 11.28
N GLY A 148 17.95 8.28 11.28
CA GLY A 148 18.54 7.71 12.48
C GLY A 148 19.57 8.65 13.07
N GLU A 149 19.70 8.66 14.42
CA GLU A 149 20.91 9.16 15.05
C GLU A 149 22.02 8.12 14.86
N PRO A 150 23.28 8.54 14.65
CA PRO A 150 24.42 7.63 14.51
C PRO A 150 24.72 6.86 15.80
#